data_09fbc8e3370a55ea9812c8867c802a4f
#
_entry.id   09fbc8e3370a55ea9812c8867c802a4f
#
_cell.length_a   1.000
_cell.length_b   1.000
_cell.length_c   1.000
_cell.angle_alpha   90.00
_cell.angle_beta   90.00
_cell.angle_gamma   90.00
#
_symmetry.space_group_name_H-M   'P 1'
#
loop_
_entity.id
_entity.type
_entity.pdbx_description
1 polymer ?
#
loop_
_entity_poly.entity_id
_entity_poly.type
_entity_poly.pdbx_seq_one_letter_code
_entity_poly.pdbx_strand_id
1 'polypeptide(L)'
;MDEPDQGVVKGTVLFAHCFTCSKNLRAVGHISQTLTEHGMGVFRFYFTGLGESDGDFADTNFSSNIDDLQKAAAYMEQEWSAPRMLIGHSLGGAAVLQAAHHISSAEAVATIGAPCNPEHVTHHLMDKMDEIEKKGKARVKLAGRVFTIKKQFLDDLKEQAMNKVISTLDKPLLIFHSPVDQTVGIDNAAHIYKLAKHPKSFISLDDAGHLLHNEEDAKYVGSVTAAWGDRYL
;
A
#
# COMPACT_ATOMS: atom_id res chain seq x y z
N MET A 1 0.07 -14.11 -9.98
CA MET A 1 -0.42 -12.96 -10.74
C MET A 1 -1.87 -13.22 -11.08
N ASP A 2 -2.75 -12.24 -10.91
CA ASP A 2 -4.12 -12.31 -11.40
C ASP A 2 -4.11 -11.70 -12.81
N GLU A 3 -4.60 -12.40 -13.80
CA GLU A 3 -4.57 -11.97 -15.21
C GLU A 3 -5.98 -11.90 -15.79
N PRO A 4 -6.22 -11.06 -16.79
CA PRO A 4 -7.47 -11.05 -17.53
C PRO A 4 -7.75 -12.43 -18.15
N ASP A 5 -9.00 -12.87 -18.07
CA ASP A 5 -9.42 -14.16 -18.65
C ASP A 5 -9.26 -14.21 -20.18
N GLN A 6 -9.32 -13.07 -20.83
CA GLN A 6 -9.21 -12.93 -22.30
C GLN A 6 -8.56 -11.59 -22.67
N GLY A 7 -7.81 -11.58 -23.78
CA GLY A 7 -7.26 -10.37 -24.38
C GLY A 7 -5.81 -10.07 -24.01
N VAL A 8 -5.33 -8.94 -24.49
CA VAL A 8 -3.97 -8.44 -24.22
C VAL A 8 -4.00 -7.66 -22.90
N VAL A 9 -3.05 -7.93 -22.02
CA VAL A 9 -2.85 -7.14 -20.80
C VAL A 9 -2.51 -5.70 -21.17
N LYS A 10 -3.38 -4.75 -20.82
CA LYS A 10 -3.20 -3.32 -21.13
C LYS A 10 -2.09 -2.69 -20.27
N GLY A 11 -1.97 -3.14 -19.03
CA GLY A 11 -0.97 -2.68 -18.08
C GLY A 11 -0.88 -3.61 -16.88
N THR A 12 0.23 -3.55 -16.17
CA THR A 12 0.51 -4.37 -14.99
C THR A 12 0.53 -3.53 -13.72
N VAL A 13 -0.04 -4.08 -12.68
CA VAL A 13 -0.20 -3.45 -11.36
C VAL A 13 0.56 -4.25 -10.32
N LEU A 14 1.36 -3.58 -9.51
CA LEU A 14 1.92 -4.14 -8.27
C LEU A 14 1.11 -3.63 -7.09
N PHE A 15 0.52 -4.55 -6.32
CA PHE A 15 -0.36 -4.23 -5.19
C PHE A 15 0.31 -4.50 -3.84
N ALA A 16 0.48 -3.44 -3.02
CA ALA A 16 1.00 -3.48 -1.66
C ALA A 16 -0.14 -3.52 -0.63
N HIS A 17 -0.24 -4.59 0.13
CA HIS A 17 -1.26 -4.73 1.18
C HIS A 17 -0.92 -3.93 2.45
N CYS A 18 -1.89 -3.80 3.37
CA CYS A 18 -1.75 -3.07 4.63
C CYS A 18 -0.82 -3.77 5.66
N PHE A 19 -0.44 -3.03 6.70
CA PHE A 19 0.39 -3.52 7.81
C PHE A 19 -0.23 -4.74 8.48
N THR A 20 0.54 -5.82 8.58
CA THR A 20 0.11 -7.11 9.13
C THR A 20 -1.11 -7.79 8.45
N CYS A 21 -1.58 -7.23 7.34
CA CYS A 21 -2.65 -7.83 6.55
C CYS A 21 -2.12 -8.99 5.66
N SER A 22 -2.90 -9.35 4.68
CA SER A 22 -2.63 -10.45 3.76
C SER A 22 -3.01 -10.03 2.34
N LYS A 23 -2.30 -10.53 1.34
CA LYS A 23 -2.71 -10.41 -0.07
C LYS A 23 -4.10 -11.03 -0.32
N ASN A 24 -4.58 -11.87 0.60
CA ASN A 24 -5.88 -12.52 0.55
C ASN A 24 -6.98 -11.76 1.32
N LEU A 25 -6.73 -10.48 1.73
CA LEU A 25 -7.80 -9.63 2.20
C LEU A 25 -8.88 -9.54 1.12
N ARG A 26 -10.15 -9.77 1.48
CA ARG A 26 -11.26 -9.81 0.50
C ARG A 26 -11.30 -8.58 -0.40
N ALA A 27 -11.12 -7.39 0.18
CA ALA A 27 -11.07 -6.16 -0.57
C ALA A 27 -9.98 -6.16 -1.65
N VAL A 28 -8.77 -6.64 -1.33
CA VAL A 28 -7.68 -6.74 -2.31
C VAL A 28 -8.04 -7.72 -3.43
N GLY A 29 -8.71 -8.83 -3.09
CA GLY A 29 -9.23 -9.79 -4.08
C GLY A 29 -10.25 -9.15 -5.03
N HIS A 30 -11.26 -8.44 -4.51
CA HIS A 30 -12.29 -7.78 -5.32
C HIS A 30 -11.71 -6.64 -6.18
N ILE A 31 -10.79 -5.82 -5.63
CA ILE A 31 -10.07 -4.79 -6.41
C ILE A 31 -9.29 -5.45 -7.56
N SER A 32 -8.53 -6.51 -7.26
CA SER A 32 -7.73 -7.23 -8.25
C SER A 32 -8.61 -7.83 -9.35
N GLN A 33 -9.70 -8.50 -8.98
CA GLN A 33 -10.65 -9.07 -9.93
C GLN A 33 -11.23 -7.98 -10.84
N THR A 34 -11.68 -6.86 -10.26
CA THR A 34 -12.24 -5.76 -11.06
C THR A 34 -11.20 -5.17 -12.03
N LEU A 35 -9.94 -5.03 -11.59
CA LEU A 35 -8.86 -4.57 -12.48
C LEU A 35 -8.60 -5.57 -13.61
N THR A 36 -8.63 -6.88 -13.34
CA THR A 36 -8.46 -7.89 -14.39
C THR A 36 -9.62 -7.90 -15.38
N GLU A 37 -10.86 -7.70 -14.94
CA GLU A 37 -12.04 -7.52 -15.80
C GLU A 37 -11.89 -6.33 -16.75
N HIS A 38 -11.10 -5.30 -16.36
CA HIS A 38 -10.76 -4.14 -17.20
C HIS A 38 -9.47 -4.31 -18.03
N GLY A 39 -8.86 -5.50 -18.01
CA GLY A 39 -7.70 -5.83 -18.81
C GLY A 39 -6.34 -5.54 -18.16
N MET A 40 -6.30 -5.32 -16.86
CA MET A 40 -5.04 -5.11 -16.12
C MET A 40 -4.56 -6.40 -15.46
N GLY A 41 -3.27 -6.73 -15.57
CA GLY A 41 -2.66 -7.81 -14.79
C GLY A 41 -2.29 -7.29 -13.39
N VAL A 42 -2.62 -8.04 -12.32
CA VAL A 42 -2.37 -7.60 -10.94
C VAL A 42 -1.46 -8.58 -10.21
N PHE A 43 -0.30 -8.13 -9.78
CA PHE A 43 0.60 -8.90 -8.93
C PHE A 43 0.40 -8.54 -7.47
N ARG A 44 -0.02 -9.54 -6.68
CA ARG A 44 -0.19 -9.45 -5.22
C ARG A 44 0.83 -10.36 -4.56
N PHE A 45 1.54 -9.85 -3.58
CA PHE A 45 2.56 -10.60 -2.85
C PHE A 45 2.38 -10.42 -1.33
N TYR A 46 3.12 -11.17 -0.54
CA TYR A 46 3.27 -10.92 0.88
C TYR A 46 4.61 -10.25 1.16
N PHE A 47 4.62 -9.22 1.99
CA PHE A 47 5.86 -8.67 2.52
C PHE A 47 6.63 -9.71 3.33
N THR A 48 7.93 -9.57 3.42
CA THR A 48 8.82 -10.45 4.20
C THR A 48 8.27 -10.73 5.61
N GLY A 49 8.26 -11.99 6.02
CA GLY A 49 7.77 -12.45 7.32
C GLY A 49 6.24 -12.46 7.47
N LEU A 50 5.48 -12.22 6.39
CA LEU A 50 4.02 -12.30 6.38
C LEU A 50 3.53 -13.40 5.43
N GLY A 51 2.39 -14.02 5.78
CA GLY A 51 1.74 -15.03 4.96
C GLY A 51 2.65 -16.20 4.62
N GLU A 52 2.91 -16.42 3.33
CA GLU A 52 3.76 -17.49 2.80
C GLU A 52 5.16 -17.01 2.43
N SER A 53 5.47 -15.71 2.64
CA SER A 53 6.81 -15.17 2.40
C SER A 53 7.76 -15.59 3.52
N ASP A 54 8.97 -15.93 3.13
CA ASP A 54 10.07 -16.27 4.04
C ASP A 54 10.48 -15.08 4.92
N GLY A 55 11.36 -15.36 5.90
CA GLY A 55 11.90 -14.39 6.83
C GLY A 55 11.08 -14.26 8.13
N ASP A 56 11.59 -13.44 9.05
CA ASP A 56 10.90 -13.12 10.29
C ASP A 56 10.41 -11.67 10.26
N PHE A 57 9.11 -11.48 10.47
CA PHE A 57 8.49 -10.15 10.56
C PHE A 57 9.20 -9.25 11.60
N ALA A 58 9.73 -9.84 12.67
CA ALA A 58 10.46 -9.10 13.70
C ALA A 58 11.74 -8.41 13.16
N ASP A 59 12.28 -8.88 12.05
CA ASP A 59 13.49 -8.33 11.42
C ASP A 59 13.18 -7.34 10.30
N THR A 60 11.89 -7.10 10.02
CA THR A 60 11.42 -6.14 9.01
C THR A 60 11.21 -4.75 9.60
N ASN A 61 11.14 -3.76 8.71
CA ASN A 61 10.79 -2.38 9.02
C ASN A 61 10.16 -1.72 7.79
N PHE A 62 9.88 -0.43 7.82
CA PHE A 62 9.27 0.25 6.69
C PHE A 62 10.22 0.32 5.48
N SER A 63 11.51 0.55 5.71
CA SER A 63 12.53 0.54 4.65
C SER A 63 12.64 -0.83 3.97
N SER A 64 12.58 -1.92 4.73
CA SER A 64 12.58 -3.27 4.14
C SER A 64 11.32 -3.55 3.29
N ASN A 65 10.17 -2.96 3.63
CA ASN A 65 8.98 -3.06 2.78
C ASN A 65 9.18 -2.33 1.43
N ILE A 66 9.93 -1.22 1.41
CA ILE A 66 10.30 -0.56 0.16
C ILE A 66 11.20 -1.46 -0.70
N ASP A 67 12.17 -2.13 -0.07
CA ASP A 67 13.04 -3.10 -0.74
C ASP A 67 12.25 -4.29 -1.31
N ASP A 68 11.28 -4.81 -0.55
CA ASP A 68 10.39 -5.88 -1.02
C ASP A 68 9.59 -5.44 -2.26
N LEU A 69 9.08 -4.21 -2.29
CA LEU A 69 8.40 -3.66 -3.47
C LEU A 69 9.32 -3.56 -4.69
N GLN A 70 10.56 -3.13 -4.50
CA GLN A 70 11.54 -3.06 -5.59
C GLN A 70 11.87 -4.45 -6.13
N LYS A 71 12.06 -5.44 -5.24
CA LYS A 71 12.30 -6.84 -5.62
C LYS A 71 11.09 -7.45 -6.33
N ALA A 72 9.87 -7.18 -5.83
CA ALA A 72 8.65 -7.62 -6.48
C ALA A 72 8.49 -7.02 -7.90
N ALA A 73 8.82 -5.74 -8.07
CA ALA A 73 8.81 -5.08 -9.38
C ALA A 73 9.84 -5.71 -10.34
N ALA A 74 11.07 -5.96 -9.87
CA ALA A 74 12.11 -6.62 -10.67
C ALA A 74 11.72 -8.07 -11.04
N TYR A 75 11.08 -8.79 -10.13
CA TYR A 75 10.56 -10.14 -10.39
C TYR A 75 9.44 -10.10 -11.46
N MET A 76 8.52 -9.15 -11.37
CA MET A 76 7.49 -8.96 -12.40
C MET A 76 8.11 -8.70 -13.78
N GLU A 77 9.13 -7.85 -13.84
CA GLU A 77 9.82 -7.53 -15.10
C GLU A 77 10.47 -8.77 -15.75
N GLN A 78 11.02 -9.66 -14.93
CA GLN A 78 11.67 -10.89 -15.41
C GLN A 78 10.66 -11.96 -15.86
N GLU A 79 9.58 -12.15 -15.11
CA GLU A 79 8.66 -13.28 -15.32
C GLU A 79 7.46 -12.93 -16.23
N TRP A 80 7.08 -11.66 -16.29
CA TRP A 80 5.91 -11.21 -17.06
C TRP A 80 6.12 -9.86 -17.75
N SER A 81 5.93 -8.79 -16.99
CA SER A 81 6.07 -7.41 -17.45
C SER A 81 6.27 -6.49 -16.25
N ALA A 82 7.14 -5.50 -16.36
CA ALA A 82 7.39 -4.52 -15.32
C ALA A 82 6.08 -3.81 -14.90
N PRO A 83 5.88 -3.52 -13.60
CA PRO A 83 4.68 -2.86 -13.15
C PRO A 83 4.61 -1.42 -13.68
N ARG A 84 3.50 -1.07 -14.32
CA ARG A 84 3.23 0.29 -14.79
C ARG A 84 2.44 1.12 -13.76
N MET A 85 1.71 0.46 -12.85
CA MET A 85 1.02 1.12 -11.76
C MET A 85 1.36 0.47 -10.42
N LEU A 86 1.52 1.30 -9.39
CA LEU A 86 1.64 0.84 -8.01
C LEU A 86 0.35 1.19 -7.26
N ILE A 87 -0.24 0.23 -6.57
CA ILE A 87 -1.40 0.44 -5.70
C ILE A 87 -1.01 0.04 -4.28
N GLY A 88 -1.33 0.87 -3.30
CA GLY A 88 -1.05 0.55 -1.90
C GLY A 88 -2.22 0.86 -0.98
N HIS A 89 -2.54 -0.08 -0.09
CA HIS A 89 -3.55 0.06 0.94
C HIS A 89 -2.92 0.33 2.31
N SER A 90 -3.42 1.34 3.03
CA SER A 90 -2.96 1.70 4.37
C SER A 90 -1.44 1.95 4.41
N LEU A 91 -0.66 1.28 5.27
CA LEU A 91 0.80 1.41 5.30
C LEU A 91 1.44 1.03 3.94
N GLY A 92 0.86 0.07 3.21
CA GLY A 92 1.26 -0.22 1.83
C GLY A 92 1.11 0.98 0.89
N GLY A 93 0.14 1.87 1.16
CA GLY A 93 -0.02 3.13 0.44
C GLY A 93 1.14 4.10 0.69
N ALA A 94 1.59 4.26 1.93
CA ALA A 94 2.81 5.02 2.22
C ALA A 94 4.05 4.38 1.58
N ALA A 95 4.12 3.04 1.58
CA ALA A 95 5.23 2.29 0.98
C ALA A 95 5.31 2.50 -0.54
N VAL A 96 4.19 2.43 -1.28
CA VAL A 96 4.22 2.65 -2.74
C VAL A 96 4.55 4.09 -3.11
N LEU A 97 4.15 5.09 -2.31
CA LEU A 97 4.57 6.49 -2.52
C LEU A 97 6.10 6.62 -2.50
N GLN A 98 6.77 5.94 -1.59
CA GLN A 98 8.24 5.96 -1.52
C GLN A 98 8.88 5.05 -2.57
N ALA A 99 8.39 3.82 -2.75
CA ALA A 99 8.92 2.87 -3.72
C ALA A 99 8.83 3.39 -5.17
N ALA A 100 7.84 4.22 -5.49
CA ALA A 100 7.65 4.82 -6.81
C ALA A 100 8.84 5.67 -7.28
N HIS A 101 9.67 6.18 -6.38
CA HIS A 101 10.92 6.87 -6.72
C HIS A 101 12.00 5.91 -7.23
N HIS A 102 11.91 4.63 -6.92
CA HIS A 102 12.90 3.60 -7.24
C HIS A 102 12.43 2.63 -8.32
N ILE A 103 11.12 2.59 -8.61
CA ILE A 103 10.52 1.74 -9.65
C ILE A 103 10.24 2.62 -10.87
N SER A 104 11.20 2.68 -11.78
CA SER A 104 11.14 3.56 -12.95
C SER A 104 10.03 3.20 -13.93
N SER A 105 9.66 1.92 -14.02
CA SER A 105 8.56 1.43 -14.86
C SER A 105 7.18 1.91 -14.42
N ALA A 106 7.02 2.26 -13.14
CA ALA A 106 5.75 2.77 -12.65
C ALA A 106 5.45 4.15 -13.23
N GLU A 107 4.33 4.27 -13.90
CA GLU A 107 3.85 5.49 -14.55
C GLU A 107 2.75 6.18 -13.74
N ALA A 108 2.12 5.46 -12.82
CA ALA A 108 1.05 5.97 -11.96
C ALA A 108 1.07 5.32 -10.57
N VAL A 109 0.53 6.02 -9.57
CA VAL A 109 0.41 5.54 -8.19
C VAL A 109 -1.02 5.74 -7.70
N ALA A 110 -1.57 4.75 -7.01
CA ALA A 110 -2.84 4.86 -6.31
C ALA A 110 -2.68 4.47 -4.82
N THR A 111 -3.31 5.23 -3.94
CA THR A 111 -3.31 4.95 -2.49
C THR A 111 -4.73 4.80 -1.97
N ILE A 112 -4.95 3.86 -1.07
CA ILE A 112 -6.25 3.57 -0.45
C ILE A 112 -6.10 3.65 1.07
N GLY A 113 -6.73 4.63 1.71
CA GLY A 113 -6.67 4.81 3.16
C GLY A 113 -5.24 4.95 3.70
N ALA A 114 -4.33 5.60 2.94
CA ALA A 114 -2.92 5.68 3.28
C ALA A 114 -2.63 6.76 4.33
N PRO A 115 -1.75 6.49 5.31
CA PRO A 115 -1.21 7.54 6.18
C PRO A 115 -0.22 8.40 5.39
N CYS A 116 -0.19 9.70 5.68
CA CYS A 116 0.79 10.63 5.12
C CYS A 116 2.20 10.45 5.73
N ASN A 117 2.28 9.76 6.86
CA ASN A 117 3.53 9.39 7.55
C ASN A 117 3.38 7.96 8.10
N PRO A 118 4.30 7.01 7.79
CA PRO A 118 4.24 5.64 8.28
C PRO A 118 4.34 5.53 9.81
N GLU A 119 4.89 6.55 10.49
CA GLU A 119 4.90 6.63 11.96
C GLU A 119 3.49 6.52 12.56
N HIS A 120 2.44 6.81 11.80
CA HIS A 120 1.05 6.63 12.20
C HIS A 120 0.76 5.22 12.75
N VAL A 121 1.46 4.18 12.26
CA VAL A 121 1.29 2.80 12.75
C VAL A 121 1.65 2.64 14.22
N THR A 122 2.44 3.54 14.80
CA THR A 122 2.81 3.52 16.22
C THR A 122 1.61 3.68 17.15
N HIS A 123 0.50 4.26 16.67
CA HIS A 123 -0.74 4.33 17.44
C HIS A 123 -1.26 2.94 17.84
N HIS A 124 -1.00 1.91 17.04
CA HIS A 124 -1.35 0.53 17.36
C HIS A 124 -0.36 -0.13 18.35
N LEU A 125 0.74 0.55 18.67
CA LEU A 125 1.82 0.05 19.50
C LEU A 125 1.93 0.79 20.83
N MET A 126 1.06 1.79 21.08
CA MET A 126 1.19 2.73 22.23
C MET A 126 1.35 2.01 23.57
N ASP A 127 0.55 0.97 23.84
CA ASP A 127 0.58 0.21 25.09
C ASP A 127 1.92 -0.56 25.29
N LYS A 128 2.73 -0.67 24.24
CA LYS A 128 3.98 -1.43 24.21
C LYS A 128 5.23 -0.59 23.91
N MET A 129 5.06 0.70 23.63
CA MET A 129 6.17 1.60 23.29
C MET A 129 7.26 1.58 24.37
N ASP A 130 6.90 1.73 25.64
CA ASP A 130 7.84 1.70 26.77
C ASP A 130 8.57 0.36 26.88
N GLU A 131 7.89 -0.75 26.60
CA GLU A 131 8.49 -2.07 26.61
C GLU A 131 9.49 -2.23 25.46
N ILE A 132 9.14 -1.76 24.25
CA ILE A 132 10.02 -1.80 23.08
C ILE A 132 11.26 -0.94 23.33
N GLU A 133 11.09 0.29 23.83
CA GLU A 133 12.21 1.20 24.10
C GLU A 133 13.17 0.64 25.17
N LYS A 134 12.65 0.05 26.24
CA LYS A 134 13.48 -0.47 27.35
C LYS A 134 14.11 -1.83 27.09
N LYS A 135 13.37 -2.74 26.43
CA LYS A 135 13.81 -4.14 26.20
C LYS A 135 14.28 -4.41 24.76
N GLY A 136 14.21 -3.41 23.88
CA GLY A 136 14.55 -3.55 22.45
C GLY A 136 13.50 -4.26 21.61
N LYS A 137 12.45 -4.86 22.24
CA LYS A 137 11.33 -5.53 21.55
C LYS A 137 10.14 -5.77 22.48
N ALA A 138 8.94 -5.90 21.89
CA ALA A 138 7.75 -6.39 22.57
C ALA A 138 6.87 -7.25 21.65
N ARG A 139 6.02 -8.06 22.27
CA ARG A 139 4.94 -8.79 21.56
C ARG A 139 3.69 -7.93 21.53
N VAL A 140 3.16 -7.70 20.34
CA VAL A 140 1.98 -6.87 20.11
C VAL A 140 0.91 -7.68 19.39
N LYS A 141 -0.34 -7.55 19.81
CA LYS A 141 -1.47 -8.18 19.11
C LYS A 141 -2.03 -7.18 18.08
N LEU A 142 -1.91 -7.52 16.80
CA LEU A 142 -2.38 -6.72 15.66
C LEU A 142 -3.30 -7.58 14.79
N ALA A 143 -4.49 -7.08 14.49
CA ALA A 143 -5.49 -7.79 13.68
C ALA A 143 -5.72 -9.26 14.13
N GLY A 144 -5.77 -9.50 15.43
CA GLY A 144 -5.99 -10.82 16.03
C GLY A 144 -4.76 -11.74 16.09
N ARG A 145 -3.63 -11.36 15.50
CA ARG A 145 -2.37 -12.11 15.46
C ARG A 145 -1.32 -11.45 16.35
N VAL A 146 -0.36 -12.24 16.85
CA VAL A 146 0.73 -11.75 17.70
C VAL A 146 1.99 -11.60 16.88
N PHE A 147 2.56 -10.40 16.88
CA PHE A 147 3.81 -10.06 16.23
C PHE A 147 4.85 -9.60 17.24
N THR A 148 6.12 -9.84 16.96
CA THR A 148 7.22 -9.23 17.70
C THR A 148 7.65 -7.98 16.96
N ILE A 149 7.58 -6.82 17.63
CA ILE A 149 8.08 -5.54 17.11
C ILE A 149 9.40 -5.23 17.81
N LYS A 150 10.46 -5.00 17.05
CA LYS A 150 11.76 -4.59 17.56
C LYS A 150 11.91 -3.06 17.52
N LYS A 151 12.80 -2.52 18.35
CA LYS A 151 13.07 -1.07 18.40
C LYS A 151 13.49 -0.51 17.03
N GLN A 152 14.25 -1.25 16.25
CA GLN A 152 14.68 -0.85 14.91
C GLN A 152 13.50 -0.51 13.97
N PHE A 153 12.33 -1.13 14.16
CA PHE A 153 11.12 -0.78 13.42
C PHE A 153 10.65 0.65 13.75
N LEU A 154 10.67 1.00 15.04
CA LEU A 154 10.27 2.34 15.48
C LEU A 154 11.29 3.41 15.07
N ASP A 155 12.57 3.09 15.13
CA ASP A 155 13.64 4.00 14.75
C ASP A 155 13.57 4.30 13.24
N ASP A 156 13.38 3.26 12.41
CA ASP A 156 13.23 3.39 10.96
C ASP A 156 12.01 4.24 10.57
N LEU A 157 10.87 4.09 11.26
CA LEU A 157 9.68 4.91 10.98
C LEU A 157 9.94 6.42 11.19
N LYS A 158 10.72 6.79 12.19
CA LYS A 158 11.06 8.19 12.52
C LYS A 158 11.97 8.83 11.47
N GLU A 159 12.75 8.04 10.75
CA GLU A 159 13.70 8.51 9.73
C GLU A 159 13.03 8.82 8.40
N GLN A 160 11.75 8.46 8.22
CA GLN A 160 11.03 8.61 6.96
C GLN A 160 10.67 10.07 6.65
N ALA A 161 11.24 10.61 5.57
CA ALA A 161 10.99 11.98 5.13
C ALA A 161 9.78 12.09 4.18
N MET A 162 8.61 11.59 4.58
CA MET A 162 7.44 11.43 3.71
C MET A 162 6.95 12.72 3.06
N ASN A 163 7.05 13.87 3.72
CA ASN A 163 6.68 15.14 3.11
C ASN A 163 7.53 15.43 1.85
N LYS A 164 8.83 15.13 1.90
CA LYS A 164 9.72 15.27 0.76
C LYS A 164 9.36 14.23 -0.32
N VAL A 165 9.17 12.97 0.07
CA VAL A 165 8.78 11.88 -0.83
C VAL A 165 7.53 12.26 -1.63
N ILE A 166 6.46 12.68 -0.96
CA ILE A 166 5.19 13.06 -1.59
C ILE A 166 5.37 14.29 -2.50
N SER A 167 6.06 15.33 -2.03
CA SER A 167 6.21 16.58 -2.78
C SER A 167 7.13 16.46 -4.00
N THR A 168 7.99 15.46 -4.04
CA THR A 168 8.88 15.17 -5.16
C THR A 168 8.40 14.03 -6.05
N LEU A 169 7.28 13.38 -5.72
CA LEU A 169 6.67 12.38 -6.58
C LEU A 169 6.29 13.00 -7.92
N ASP A 170 6.95 12.55 -8.98
CA ASP A 170 6.76 13.05 -10.34
C ASP A 170 5.96 12.03 -11.19
N LYS A 171 4.86 11.56 -10.60
CA LYS A 171 3.95 10.58 -11.19
C LYS A 171 2.51 10.97 -10.88
N PRO A 172 1.54 10.70 -11.79
CA PRO A 172 0.12 10.79 -11.52
C PRO A 172 -0.26 10.05 -10.23
N LEU A 173 -1.03 10.70 -9.36
CA LEU A 173 -1.43 10.16 -8.07
C LEU A 173 -2.95 10.14 -7.92
N LEU A 174 -3.50 8.96 -7.64
CA LEU A 174 -4.89 8.75 -7.26
C LEU A 174 -4.97 8.42 -5.77
N ILE A 175 -5.81 9.16 -5.04
CA ILE A 175 -5.97 9.01 -3.59
C ILE A 175 -7.41 8.62 -3.31
N PHE A 176 -7.62 7.44 -2.72
CA PHE A 176 -8.90 7.01 -2.17
C PHE A 176 -8.86 7.12 -0.65
N HIS A 177 -9.88 7.73 -0.06
CA HIS A 177 -10.00 7.76 1.40
C HIS A 177 -11.45 7.96 1.83
N SER A 178 -11.81 7.32 2.94
CA SER A 178 -13.14 7.50 3.54
C SER A 178 -13.11 8.56 4.63
N PRO A 179 -14.11 9.46 4.68
CA PRO A 179 -14.24 10.44 5.76
C PRO A 179 -14.59 9.80 7.12
N VAL A 180 -15.05 8.56 7.14
CA VAL A 180 -15.38 7.81 8.35
C VAL A 180 -14.32 6.78 8.74
N ASP A 181 -13.17 6.77 8.09
CA ASP A 181 -12.05 5.88 8.43
C ASP A 181 -11.54 6.16 9.84
N GLN A 182 -11.72 5.19 10.75
CA GLN A 182 -11.33 5.29 12.16
C GLN A 182 -9.88 4.82 12.42
N THR A 183 -9.22 4.24 11.40
CA THR A 183 -7.86 3.74 11.51
C THR A 183 -6.85 4.78 11.03
N VAL A 184 -7.10 5.35 9.85
CA VAL A 184 -6.31 6.43 9.27
C VAL A 184 -7.26 7.58 8.95
N GLY A 185 -7.24 8.65 9.73
CA GLY A 185 -8.15 9.78 9.53
C GLY A 185 -7.97 10.46 8.18
N ILE A 186 -9.06 10.99 7.62
CA ILE A 186 -9.11 11.63 6.28
C ILE A 186 -8.11 12.78 6.11
N ASP A 187 -7.66 13.42 7.19
CA ASP A 187 -6.66 14.49 7.15
C ASP A 187 -5.34 14.03 6.51
N ASN A 188 -5.04 12.72 6.58
CA ASN A 188 -3.90 12.14 5.88
C ASN A 188 -4.02 12.29 4.37
N ALA A 189 -5.19 11.99 3.80
CA ALA A 189 -5.45 12.18 2.37
C ALA A 189 -5.36 13.66 1.97
N ALA A 190 -5.91 14.55 2.78
CA ALA A 190 -5.82 16.01 2.57
C ALA A 190 -4.35 16.48 2.56
N HIS A 191 -3.54 15.96 3.49
CA HIS A 191 -2.12 16.27 3.57
C HIS A 191 -1.35 15.75 2.34
N ILE A 192 -1.55 14.47 1.95
CA ILE A 192 -0.96 13.88 0.75
C ILE A 192 -1.37 14.70 -0.49
N TYR A 193 -2.66 14.99 -0.64
CA TYR A 193 -3.16 15.76 -1.77
C TYR A 193 -2.56 17.16 -1.84
N LYS A 194 -2.42 17.85 -0.70
CA LYS A 194 -1.82 19.19 -0.63
C LYS A 194 -0.36 19.20 -1.09
N LEU A 195 0.43 18.19 -0.70
CA LEU A 195 1.86 18.12 -1.01
C LEU A 195 2.14 17.61 -2.43
N ALA A 196 1.37 16.66 -2.91
CA ALA A 196 1.60 16.03 -4.21
C ALA A 196 1.50 17.04 -5.36
N LYS A 197 2.32 16.85 -6.40
CA LYS A 197 2.23 17.58 -7.65
C LYS A 197 1.05 17.10 -8.49
N HIS A 198 0.64 17.89 -9.47
CA HIS A 198 -0.26 17.45 -10.52
C HIS A 198 0.46 16.58 -11.56
N PRO A 199 -0.23 15.60 -12.20
CA PRO A 199 -1.65 15.29 -12.02
C PRO A 199 -1.94 14.52 -10.73
N LYS A 200 -2.97 14.91 -10.01
CA LYS A 200 -3.45 14.24 -8.79
C LYS A 200 -4.97 14.28 -8.73
N SER A 201 -5.56 13.21 -8.20
CA SER A 201 -6.99 13.05 -8.04
C SER A 201 -7.32 12.54 -6.65
N PHE A 202 -8.47 12.93 -6.11
CA PHE A 202 -9.00 12.43 -4.86
C PHE A 202 -10.39 11.87 -5.08
N ILE A 203 -10.66 10.70 -4.52
CA ILE A 203 -11.95 10.03 -4.52
C ILE A 203 -12.37 9.77 -3.08
N SER A 204 -13.51 10.30 -2.67
CA SER A 204 -14.13 9.97 -1.40
C SER A 204 -14.73 8.56 -1.47
N LEU A 205 -14.49 7.77 -0.44
CA LEU A 205 -15.13 6.46 -0.28
C LEU A 205 -16.32 6.52 0.69
N ASP A 206 -16.87 7.71 0.88
CA ASP A 206 -18.09 8.03 1.66
C ASP A 206 -18.14 7.33 3.02
N ASP A 207 -18.88 6.23 3.15
CA ASP A 207 -19.07 5.47 4.39
C ASP A 207 -18.27 4.17 4.48
N ALA A 208 -17.31 3.94 3.57
CA ALA A 208 -16.47 2.75 3.57
C ALA A 208 -15.56 2.69 4.81
N GLY A 209 -15.47 1.55 5.46
CA GLY A 209 -14.50 1.32 6.53
C GLY A 209 -13.08 1.16 5.97
N HIS A 210 -12.08 1.33 6.86
CA HIS A 210 -10.65 1.23 6.49
C HIS A 210 -10.27 -0.01 5.66
N LEU A 211 -10.85 -1.16 5.96
CA LEU A 211 -10.54 -2.43 5.29
C LEU A 211 -11.43 -2.74 4.09
N LEU A 212 -12.32 -1.83 3.69
CA LEU A 212 -13.25 -2.02 2.57
C LEU A 212 -13.98 -3.38 2.64
N HIS A 213 -14.63 -3.65 3.79
CA HIS A 213 -15.31 -4.92 4.01
C HIS A 213 -16.48 -5.16 3.05
N ASN A 214 -17.11 -4.08 2.57
CA ASN A 214 -18.16 -4.15 1.57
C ASN A 214 -17.52 -4.40 0.20
N GLU A 215 -18.02 -5.41 -0.51
CA GLU A 215 -17.55 -5.77 -1.84
C GLU A 215 -17.78 -4.64 -2.86
N GLU A 216 -18.88 -3.90 -2.75
CA GLU A 216 -19.22 -2.81 -3.66
C GLU A 216 -18.19 -1.68 -3.58
N ASP A 217 -17.71 -1.33 -2.37
CA ASP A 217 -16.66 -0.33 -2.18
C ASP A 217 -15.34 -0.76 -2.83
N ALA A 218 -14.98 -2.03 -2.66
CA ALA A 218 -13.77 -2.58 -3.26
C ALA A 218 -13.86 -2.62 -4.80
N LYS A 219 -15.00 -3.01 -5.35
CA LYS A 219 -15.27 -2.96 -6.81
C LYS A 219 -15.27 -1.54 -7.34
N TYR A 220 -15.84 -0.59 -6.59
CA TYR A 220 -15.79 0.83 -6.95
C TYR A 220 -14.35 1.34 -7.04
N VAL A 221 -13.51 1.03 -6.05
CA VAL A 221 -12.08 1.36 -6.10
C VAL A 221 -11.40 0.76 -7.33
N GLY A 222 -11.66 -0.52 -7.64
CA GLY A 222 -11.11 -1.18 -8.82
C GLY A 222 -11.54 -0.51 -10.11
N SER A 223 -12.83 -0.24 -10.28
CA SER A 223 -13.41 0.38 -11.48
C SER A 223 -12.88 1.80 -11.72
N VAL A 224 -12.84 2.63 -10.66
CA VAL A 224 -12.29 3.99 -10.75
C VAL A 224 -10.80 3.96 -11.05
N THR A 225 -10.05 3.03 -10.43
CA THR A 225 -8.62 2.88 -10.69
C THR A 225 -8.37 2.48 -12.14
N ALA A 226 -9.14 1.55 -12.70
CA ALA A 226 -9.04 1.14 -14.08
C ALA A 226 -9.30 2.30 -15.05
N ALA A 227 -10.45 2.97 -14.88
CA ALA A 227 -10.84 4.10 -15.74
C ALA A 227 -9.86 5.28 -15.66
N TRP A 228 -9.31 5.54 -14.46
CA TRP A 228 -8.30 6.58 -14.27
C TRP A 228 -6.95 6.14 -14.86
N GLY A 229 -6.58 4.87 -14.66
CA GLY A 229 -5.33 4.27 -15.11
C GLY A 229 -5.22 4.21 -16.64
N ASP A 230 -6.31 3.93 -17.37
CA ASP A 230 -6.35 3.90 -18.84
C ASP A 230 -5.74 5.16 -19.49
N ARG A 231 -5.64 6.26 -18.74
CA ARG A 231 -5.03 7.50 -19.21
C ARG A 231 -3.50 7.47 -19.16
N TYR A 232 -2.93 6.60 -18.34
CA TYR A 232 -1.50 6.59 -18.01
C TYR A 232 -0.78 5.27 -18.32
N LEU A 233 -1.54 4.23 -18.70
CA LEU A 233 -1.03 2.86 -18.94
C LEU A 233 -1.04 2.44 -20.44
#